data_9211098b79ffdb509b11e2b199343606
#
_entry.id   9211098b79ffdb509b11e2b199343606
#
_cell.length_a   1.000
_cell.length_b   1.000
_cell.length_c   1.000
_cell.angle_alpha   90.00
_cell.angle_beta   90.00
_cell.angle_gamma   90.00
#
_symmetry.space_group_name_H-M   'P 1'
#
loop_
_entity.id
_entity.type
_entity.pdbx_description
1 polymer ?
#
loop_
_entity_poly.entity_id
_entity_poly.type
_entity_poly.pdbx_seq_one_letter_code
_entity_poly.pdbx_strand_id
1 'polypeptide(L)'
;MTAIADRPVPASGAPAVTPGLPHVDLLRLRDRLEPAERARLDAIEDHLQTRVRPHLTRYWDAEEFAFDLLPGLAELGLGRLVLDGSSSLFQQLVHAEIARVDLSLSALVGIHNELNLGMIAGLGSERQKATWQGRLESFDALGAFCLTEPDHGSDIAGGLATTATRDGDEWVIRGAKRWIGAGTIADVALVWARDTADGEIKGFVVPTDTPGYEATKISGKMGLRIMQNADITLDVRLPADAILPGATTFAATRALLRDSRMWVGWQGVGAQMGVLDVLRSYALRRQQFSRPLAAFQLIQAQIAEVAGNLAASAGMMLQVDTLRQEGRMEMMHAAMAKATSTRLARSSAALARDALGGNGLLTEHEIAKIMGDVEAIYSYEGSYGMNTLIVGRALTGVSAFV
;
A
#
# COMPACT_ATOMS: atom_id res chain seq x y z
N MET A 1 46.60 -18.46 -3.41
CA MET A 1 45.28 -17.91 -3.86
C MET A 1 44.50 -19.10 -4.38
N THR A 2 43.72 -19.72 -3.52
CA THR A 2 42.92 -20.90 -3.84
C THR A 2 41.53 -20.39 -4.29
N ALA A 3 41.12 -20.78 -5.50
CA ALA A 3 39.85 -20.41 -6.11
C ALA A 3 38.70 -20.75 -5.18
N ILE A 4 37.85 -19.75 -4.90
CA ILE A 4 36.53 -19.96 -4.29
C ILE A 4 35.67 -20.58 -5.40
N ALA A 5 35.58 -21.91 -5.36
CA ALA A 5 34.76 -22.67 -6.29
C ALA A 5 33.31 -22.28 -6.15
N ASP A 6 32.66 -22.11 -7.30
CA ASP A 6 31.21 -22.01 -7.49
C ASP A 6 30.46 -23.01 -6.61
N ARG A 7 29.94 -22.52 -5.47
CA ARG A 7 28.85 -23.22 -4.79
C ARG A 7 27.55 -22.68 -5.40
N PRO A 8 26.68 -23.53 -5.93
CA PRO A 8 25.36 -23.10 -6.37
C PRO A 8 24.65 -22.45 -5.17
N VAL A 9 24.28 -21.17 -5.34
CA VAL A 9 23.39 -20.47 -4.42
C VAL A 9 22.09 -21.26 -4.43
N PRO A 10 21.63 -21.79 -3.27
CA PRO A 10 20.32 -22.41 -3.26
C PRO A 10 19.31 -21.33 -3.63
N ALA A 11 18.47 -21.62 -4.63
CA ALA A 11 17.36 -20.77 -5.02
C ALA A 11 16.65 -20.29 -3.74
N SER A 12 16.39 -18.96 -3.64
CA SER A 12 15.64 -18.35 -2.55
C SER A 12 14.21 -18.91 -2.54
N GLY A 13 14.04 -20.10 -1.98
CA GLY A 13 12.72 -20.63 -1.72
C GLY A 13 12.10 -19.80 -0.60
N ALA A 14 10.82 -19.45 -0.74
CA ALA A 14 10.01 -18.91 0.34
C ALA A 14 10.36 -19.63 1.65
N PRO A 15 10.44 -18.92 2.80
CA PRO A 15 10.77 -19.57 4.06
C PRO A 15 9.73 -20.66 4.32
N ALA A 16 10.15 -21.92 4.17
CA ALA A 16 9.26 -23.05 4.39
C ALA A 16 8.67 -22.93 5.80
N VAL A 17 7.35 -22.90 5.88
CA VAL A 17 6.65 -22.94 7.16
C VAL A 17 7.10 -24.23 7.84
N THR A 18 7.83 -24.11 8.93
CA THR A 18 8.26 -25.29 9.68
C THR A 18 7.01 -25.89 10.33
N PRO A 19 6.65 -27.16 10.03
CA PRO A 19 5.48 -27.78 10.62
C PRO A 19 5.49 -27.66 12.15
N GLY A 20 4.35 -27.25 12.73
CA GLY A 20 4.18 -27.09 14.17
C GLY A 20 4.62 -25.74 14.76
N LEU A 21 5.15 -24.81 13.96
CA LEU A 21 5.38 -23.44 14.44
C LEU A 21 4.11 -22.59 14.32
N PRO A 22 3.91 -21.64 15.26
CA PRO A 22 2.77 -20.71 15.17
C PRO A 22 2.76 -19.95 13.85
N HIS A 23 1.59 -19.78 13.26
CA HIS A 23 1.37 -18.84 12.17
C HIS A 23 1.64 -17.41 12.66
N VAL A 24 1.92 -16.49 11.72
CA VAL A 24 2.14 -15.06 12.04
C VAL A 24 0.86 -14.34 12.49
N ASP A 25 -0.32 -14.95 12.37
CA ASP A 25 -1.56 -14.49 12.98
C ASP A 25 -1.58 -14.76 14.49
N LEU A 26 -0.77 -14.00 15.21
CA LEU A 26 -0.54 -14.18 16.67
C LEU A 26 -1.79 -13.91 17.51
N LEU A 27 -2.74 -13.12 17.02
CA LEU A 27 -3.99 -12.77 17.69
C LEU A 27 -5.18 -13.60 17.20
N ARG A 28 -4.94 -14.59 16.31
CA ARG A 28 -5.96 -15.48 15.78
C ARG A 28 -7.13 -14.73 15.12
N LEU A 29 -6.81 -13.68 14.35
CA LEU A 29 -7.82 -12.83 13.68
C LEU A 29 -8.58 -13.62 12.61
N ARG A 30 -7.93 -14.59 11.95
CA ARG A 30 -8.55 -15.48 10.97
C ARG A 30 -9.69 -16.33 11.56
N ASP A 31 -9.64 -16.63 12.86
CA ASP A 31 -10.69 -17.39 13.55
C ASP A 31 -12.01 -16.61 13.66
N ARG A 32 -11.97 -15.28 13.39
CA ARG A 32 -13.15 -14.39 13.38
C ARG A 32 -13.84 -14.30 12.02
N LEU A 33 -13.21 -14.82 10.96
CA LEU A 33 -13.77 -14.84 9.63
C LEU A 33 -14.81 -15.97 9.51
N GLU A 34 -15.83 -15.72 8.70
CA GLU A 34 -16.73 -16.78 8.25
C GLU A 34 -15.94 -17.86 7.47
N PRO A 35 -16.37 -19.13 7.52
CA PRO A 35 -15.62 -20.25 6.92
C PRO A 35 -15.26 -20.02 5.44
N ALA A 36 -16.14 -19.41 4.65
CA ALA A 36 -15.89 -19.14 3.23
C ALA A 36 -14.80 -18.06 3.04
N GLU A 37 -14.82 -16.99 3.83
CA GLU A 37 -13.79 -15.94 3.80
C GLU A 37 -12.44 -16.48 4.26
N ARG A 38 -12.43 -17.32 5.31
CA ARG A 38 -11.23 -17.98 5.78
C ARG A 38 -10.60 -18.84 4.71
N ALA A 39 -11.38 -19.71 4.06
CA ALA A 39 -10.89 -20.55 2.96
C ALA A 39 -10.36 -19.72 1.79
N ARG A 40 -11.02 -18.59 1.46
CA ARG A 40 -10.55 -17.67 0.43
C ARG A 40 -9.23 -16.99 0.84
N LEU A 41 -9.09 -16.55 2.09
CA LEU A 41 -7.85 -15.96 2.60
C LEU A 41 -6.69 -16.96 2.58
N ASP A 42 -6.95 -18.22 2.94
CA ASP A 42 -5.94 -19.29 2.90
C ASP A 42 -5.48 -19.56 1.44
N ALA A 43 -6.39 -19.54 0.47
CA ALA A 43 -6.05 -19.65 -0.95
C ALA A 43 -5.24 -18.44 -1.46
N ILE A 44 -5.58 -17.23 -1.02
CA ILE A 44 -4.81 -16.01 -1.32
C ILE A 44 -3.40 -16.12 -0.75
N GLU A 45 -3.26 -16.51 0.53
CA GLU A 45 -1.96 -16.70 1.16
C GLU A 45 -1.12 -17.73 0.40
N ASP A 46 -1.67 -18.90 0.08
CA ASP A 46 -0.96 -19.95 -0.65
C ASP A 46 -0.44 -19.42 -1.99
N HIS A 47 -1.28 -18.76 -2.78
CA HIS A 47 -0.89 -18.18 -4.06
C HIS A 47 0.22 -17.13 -3.89
N LEU A 48 0.06 -16.21 -2.94
CA LEU A 48 1.04 -15.17 -2.68
C LEU A 48 2.40 -15.75 -2.26
N GLN A 49 2.42 -16.76 -1.40
CA GLN A 49 3.65 -17.37 -0.90
C GLN A 49 4.33 -18.26 -1.96
N THR A 50 3.55 -18.97 -2.79
CA THR A 50 4.10 -20.00 -3.70
C THR A 50 4.29 -19.51 -5.13
N ARG A 51 3.48 -18.57 -5.60
CA ARG A 51 3.48 -18.08 -6.99
C ARG A 51 3.98 -16.65 -7.16
N VAL A 52 3.86 -15.83 -6.11
CA VAL A 52 4.22 -14.40 -6.18
C VAL A 52 5.58 -14.15 -5.54
N ARG A 53 5.73 -14.47 -4.26
CA ARG A 53 6.93 -14.16 -3.45
C ARG A 53 8.26 -14.57 -4.10
N PRO A 54 8.39 -15.77 -4.72
CA PRO A 54 9.68 -16.21 -5.30
C PRO A 54 10.21 -15.31 -6.42
N HIS A 55 9.35 -14.51 -7.04
CA HIS A 55 9.71 -13.67 -8.19
C HIS A 55 10.01 -12.21 -7.83
N LEU A 56 9.62 -11.75 -6.63
CA LEU A 56 9.56 -10.31 -6.30
C LEU A 56 10.92 -9.65 -6.16
N THR A 57 11.92 -10.35 -5.61
CA THR A 57 13.27 -9.78 -5.47
C THR A 57 13.84 -9.37 -6.83
N ARG A 58 13.64 -10.17 -7.87
CA ARG A 58 14.08 -9.84 -9.23
C ARG A 58 13.44 -8.54 -9.74
N TYR A 59 12.12 -8.39 -9.60
CA TYR A 59 11.41 -7.18 -10.02
C TYR A 59 11.81 -5.96 -9.20
N TRP A 60 12.01 -6.16 -7.89
CA TRP A 60 12.44 -5.10 -6.99
C TRP A 60 13.84 -4.58 -7.35
N ASP A 61 14.79 -5.48 -7.60
CA ASP A 61 16.17 -5.13 -8.00
C ASP A 61 16.18 -4.40 -9.34
N ALA A 62 15.38 -4.86 -10.31
CA ALA A 62 15.26 -4.26 -11.64
C ALA A 62 14.43 -2.96 -11.69
N GLU A 63 13.72 -2.61 -10.63
CA GLU A 63 12.69 -1.54 -10.62
C GLU A 63 11.61 -1.74 -11.69
N GLU A 64 11.23 -2.97 -11.96
CA GLU A 64 10.24 -3.33 -12.97
C GLU A 64 8.90 -3.73 -12.35
N PHE A 65 7.82 -3.49 -13.09
CA PHE A 65 6.50 -3.93 -12.68
C PHE A 65 6.25 -5.38 -13.11
N ALA A 66 5.64 -6.16 -12.21
CA ALA A 66 5.40 -7.58 -12.39
C ALA A 66 4.05 -7.84 -13.08
N PHE A 67 3.90 -7.46 -14.37
CA PHE A 67 2.65 -7.65 -15.14
C PHE A 67 2.21 -9.11 -15.21
N ASP A 68 3.14 -10.03 -15.28
CA ASP A 68 2.89 -11.49 -15.33
C ASP A 68 2.22 -12.04 -14.06
N LEU A 69 2.22 -11.30 -12.97
CA LEU A 69 1.54 -11.68 -11.73
C LEU A 69 0.07 -11.22 -11.68
N LEU A 70 -0.33 -10.23 -12.48
CA LEU A 70 -1.69 -9.67 -12.44
C LEU A 70 -2.80 -10.70 -12.73
N PRO A 71 -2.69 -11.60 -13.73
CA PRO A 71 -3.74 -12.59 -13.99
C PRO A 71 -4.08 -13.45 -12.76
N GLY A 72 -3.07 -13.92 -12.04
CA GLY A 72 -3.29 -14.71 -10.81
C GLY A 72 -3.94 -13.91 -9.69
N LEU A 73 -3.63 -12.60 -9.57
CA LEU A 73 -4.30 -11.72 -8.61
C LEU A 73 -5.75 -11.45 -9.03
N ALA A 74 -6.04 -11.34 -10.33
CA ALA A 74 -7.39 -11.20 -10.87
C ALA A 74 -8.25 -12.44 -10.58
N GLU A 75 -7.74 -13.65 -10.81
CA GLU A 75 -8.41 -14.91 -10.51
C GLU A 75 -8.81 -15.03 -9.03
N LEU A 76 -8.01 -14.49 -8.12
CA LEU A 76 -8.31 -14.41 -6.69
C LEU A 76 -9.31 -13.30 -6.33
N GLY A 77 -9.76 -12.51 -7.32
CA GLY A 77 -10.70 -11.40 -7.14
C GLY A 77 -10.09 -10.18 -6.43
N LEU A 78 -8.77 -10.02 -6.47
CA LEU A 78 -8.10 -8.89 -5.80
C LEU A 78 -8.31 -7.56 -6.51
N GLY A 79 -8.75 -7.56 -7.78
CA GLY A 79 -9.11 -6.34 -8.52
C GLY A 79 -10.44 -5.74 -8.08
N ARG A 80 -11.33 -6.50 -7.39
CA ARG A 80 -12.67 -6.05 -6.98
C ARG A 80 -12.92 -6.13 -5.47
N LEU A 81 -11.89 -6.23 -4.67
CA LEU A 81 -11.96 -6.50 -3.23
C LEU A 81 -12.92 -5.53 -2.50
N VAL A 82 -12.90 -4.24 -2.86
CA VAL A 82 -13.73 -3.19 -2.25
C VAL A 82 -15.24 -3.32 -2.58
N LEU A 83 -15.59 -4.06 -3.64
CA LEU A 83 -16.97 -4.21 -4.13
C LEU A 83 -17.51 -5.64 -4.04
N ASP A 84 -16.73 -6.60 -3.55
CA ASP A 84 -17.09 -8.03 -3.58
C ASP A 84 -18.04 -8.48 -2.44
N GLY A 85 -18.42 -7.54 -1.57
CA GLY A 85 -19.35 -7.79 -0.46
C GLY A 85 -18.73 -8.54 0.72
N SER A 86 -17.44 -8.78 0.71
CA SER A 86 -16.74 -9.41 1.83
C SER A 86 -16.69 -8.53 3.08
N SER A 87 -16.47 -9.16 4.23
CA SER A 87 -16.38 -8.45 5.51
C SER A 87 -15.20 -7.49 5.55
N SER A 88 -15.33 -6.42 6.32
CA SER A 88 -14.25 -5.46 6.54
C SER A 88 -12.98 -6.14 7.03
N LEU A 89 -13.09 -7.06 7.99
CA LEU A 89 -11.93 -7.79 8.52
C LEU A 89 -11.24 -8.62 7.44
N PHE A 90 -12.01 -9.30 6.56
CA PHE A 90 -11.45 -10.06 5.46
C PHE A 90 -10.64 -9.16 4.52
N GLN A 91 -11.22 -8.04 4.06
CA GLN A 91 -10.54 -7.08 3.18
C GLN A 91 -9.21 -6.58 3.79
N GLN A 92 -9.23 -6.25 5.08
CA GLN A 92 -8.04 -5.78 5.79
C GLN A 92 -6.97 -6.87 5.94
N LEU A 93 -7.37 -8.11 6.23
CA LEU A 93 -6.43 -9.24 6.28
C LEU A 93 -5.83 -9.57 4.91
N VAL A 94 -6.59 -9.41 3.82
CA VAL A 94 -6.07 -9.52 2.46
C VAL A 94 -4.97 -8.47 2.21
N HIS A 95 -5.20 -7.21 2.57
CA HIS A 95 -4.16 -6.17 2.48
C HIS A 95 -2.91 -6.53 3.31
N ALA A 96 -3.08 -7.10 4.50
CA ALA A 96 -1.96 -7.55 5.32
C ALA A 96 -1.21 -8.72 4.67
N GLU A 97 -1.90 -9.72 4.10
CA GLU A 97 -1.25 -10.86 3.44
C GLU A 97 -0.49 -10.45 2.17
N ILE A 98 -1.03 -9.52 1.37
CA ILE A 98 -0.29 -8.99 0.22
C ILE A 98 0.94 -8.22 0.70
N ALA A 99 0.81 -7.36 1.72
CA ALA A 99 1.92 -6.59 2.29
C ALA A 99 2.98 -7.46 2.97
N ARG A 100 2.59 -8.63 3.52
CA ARG A 100 3.51 -9.64 4.07
C ARG A 100 4.49 -10.15 3.01
N VAL A 101 4.05 -10.20 1.77
CA VAL A 101 4.83 -10.68 0.64
C VAL A 101 5.51 -9.52 -0.07
N ASP A 102 4.77 -8.44 -0.37
CA ASP A 102 5.30 -7.27 -1.05
C ASP A 102 4.47 -6.00 -0.80
N LEU A 103 5.14 -4.95 -0.36
CA LEU A 103 4.51 -3.66 -0.10
C LEU A 103 4.17 -2.89 -1.39
N SER A 104 4.89 -3.11 -2.50
CA SER A 104 4.56 -2.47 -3.78
C SER A 104 3.27 -3.04 -4.37
N LEU A 105 3.09 -4.37 -4.32
CA LEU A 105 1.85 -5.02 -4.75
C LEU A 105 0.67 -4.64 -3.84
N SER A 106 0.90 -4.57 -2.51
CA SER A 106 -0.14 -4.11 -1.58
C SER A 106 -0.52 -2.66 -1.83
N ALA A 107 0.44 -1.79 -2.18
CA ALA A 107 0.15 -0.41 -2.57
C ALA A 107 -0.64 -0.35 -3.88
N LEU A 108 -0.28 -1.19 -4.88
CA LEU A 108 -1.04 -1.28 -6.13
C LEU A 108 -2.50 -1.66 -5.85
N VAL A 109 -2.73 -2.77 -5.13
CA VAL A 109 -4.09 -3.27 -4.84
C VAL A 109 -4.90 -2.24 -4.06
N GLY A 110 -4.29 -1.52 -3.09
CA GLY A 110 -4.95 -0.47 -2.33
C GLY A 110 -5.30 0.75 -3.20
N ILE A 111 -4.36 1.27 -4.00
CA ILE A 111 -4.62 2.37 -4.93
C ILE A 111 -5.71 1.98 -5.93
N HIS A 112 -5.62 0.77 -6.46
CA HIS A 112 -6.55 0.26 -7.45
C HIS A 112 -7.98 0.12 -6.89
N ASN A 113 -8.14 -0.55 -5.76
CA ASN A 113 -9.44 -0.78 -5.14
C ASN A 113 -10.00 0.48 -4.47
N GLU A 114 -9.26 1.03 -3.49
CA GLU A 114 -9.81 2.07 -2.62
C GLU A 114 -9.84 3.45 -3.33
N LEU A 115 -8.77 3.77 -4.07
CA LEU A 115 -8.59 5.11 -4.65
C LEU A 115 -9.05 5.23 -6.10
N ASN A 116 -9.37 4.14 -6.78
CA ASN A 116 -9.88 4.17 -8.15
C ASN A 116 -11.23 3.47 -8.28
N LEU A 117 -11.28 2.14 -8.14
CA LEU A 117 -12.53 1.39 -8.30
C LEU A 117 -13.63 1.86 -7.35
N GLY A 118 -13.32 1.97 -6.05
CA GLY A 118 -14.27 2.43 -5.02
C GLY A 118 -14.75 3.85 -5.27
N MET A 119 -13.87 4.75 -5.74
CA MET A 119 -14.24 6.12 -6.08
C MET A 119 -15.12 6.19 -7.32
N ILE A 120 -14.79 5.47 -8.38
CA ILE A 120 -15.62 5.43 -9.59
C ILE A 120 -17.00 4.83 -9.24
N ALA A 121 -17.04 3.75 -8.48
CA ALA A 121 -18.28 3.11 -8.06
C ALA A 121 -19.14 4.02 -7.17
N GLY A 122 -18.53 4.75 -6.23
CA GLY A 122 -19.22 5.60 -5.27
C GLY A 122 -19.54 7.02 -5.76
N LEU A 123 -18.67 7.61 -6.56
CA LEU A 123 -18.72 9.03 -6.93
C LEU A 123 -18.88 9.28 -8.43
N GLY A 124 -18.71 8.24 -9.27
CA GLY A 124 -18.79 8.32 -10.72
C GLY A 124 -20.24 8.37 -11.24
N SER A 125 -20.37 8.91 -12.46
CA SER A 125 -21.60 8.80 -13.23
C SER A 125 -21.82 7.37 -13.74
N GLU A 126 -23.04 7.03 -14.12
CA GLU A 126 -23.36 5.72 -14.70
C GLU A 126 -22.51 5.41 -15.94
N ARG A 127 -22.22 6.43 -16.75
CA ARG A 127 -21.32 6.28 -17.91
C ARG A 127 -19.89 5.96 -17.48
N GLN A 128 -19.34 6.64 -16.48
CA GLN A 128 -18.00 6.37 -15.96
C GLN A 128 -17.91 4.96 -15.35
N LYS A 129 -18.90 4.55 -14.57
CA LYS A 129 -19.03 3.18 -14.05
C LYS A 129 -19.05 2.15 -15.17
N ALA A 130 -19.94 2.34 -16.16
CA ALA A 130 -20.07 1.43 -17.31
C ALA A 130 -18.76 1.32 -18.13
N THR A 131 -17.97 2.39 -18.19
CA THR A 131 -16.71 2.40 -18.95
C THR A 131 -15.58 1.71 -18.19
N TRP A 132 -15.46 1.94 -16.88
CA TRP A 132 -14.24 1.61 -16.15
C TRP A 132 -14.40 0.49 -15.13
N GLN A 133 -15.57 0.35 -14.48
CA GLN A 133 -15.68 -0.53 -13.32
C GLN A 133 -15.33 -1.98 -13.67
N GLY A 134 -15.93 -2.59 -14.67
CA GLY A 134 -15.66 -3.99 -15.03
C GLY A 134 -14.19 -4.23 -15.44
N ARG A 135 -13.59 -3.28 -16.16
CA ARG A 135 -12.18 -3.38 -16.57
C ARG A 135 -11.23 -3.28 -15.37
N LEU A 136 -11.55 -2.45 -14.38
CA LEU A 136 -10.79 -2.36 -13.13
C LEU A 136 -10.98 -3.64 -12.30
N GLU A 137 -12.19 -4.16 -12.17
CA GLU A 137 -12.46 -5.38 -11.41
C GLU A 137 -11.67 -6.60 -11.90
N SER A 138 -11.36 -6.67 -13.20
CA SER A 138 -10.60 -7.75 -13.83
C SER A 138 -9.09 -7.48 -13.95
N PHE A 139 -8.59 -6.31 -13.58
CA PHE A 139 -7.26 -5.82 -13.91
C PHE A 139 -6.98 -5.69 -15.42
N ASP A 140 -8.03 -5.66 -16.28
CA ASP A 140 -7.91 -5.30 -17.70
C ASP A 140 -7.62 -3.81 -17.89
N ALA A 141 -7.80 -3.02 -16.84
CA ALA A 141 -7.33 -1.65 -16.72
C ALA A 141 -6.75 -1.42 -15.33
N LEU A 142 -5.71 -0.59 -15.24
CA LEU A 142 -5.14 -0.13 -13.98
C LEU A 142 -5.51 1.33 -13.74
N GLY A 143 -5.68 1.69 -12.47
CA GLY A 143 -5.99 3.05 -12.05
C GLY A 143 -4.84 3.74 -11.34
N ALA A 144 -4.69 5.05 -11.57
CA ALA A 144 -3.79 5.94 -10.84
C ALA A 144 -4.57 7.01 -10.07
N PHE A 145 -4.08 7.42 -8.90
CA PHE A 145 -4.67 8.47 -8.09
C PHE A 145 -3.77 9.70 -8.04
N CYS A 146 -4.17 10.77 -8.71
CA CYS A 146 -3.34 11.93 -8.99
C CYS A 146 -3.73 13.14 -8.12
N LEU A 147 -3.32 13.13 -6.85
CA LEU A 147 -3.56 14.20 -5.90
C LEU A 147 -2.29 15.03 -5.65
N THR A 148 -1.23 14.39 -5.12
CA THR A 148 0.02 15.03 -4.69
C THR A 148 0.74 15.74 -5.84
N GLU A 149 1.30 16.93 -5.57
CA GLU A 149 2.01 17.78 -6.52
C GLU A 149 3.49 17.93 -6.17
N PRO A 150 4.36 18.37 -7.10
CA PRO A 150 5.79 18.54 -6.82
C PRO A 150 6.07 19.43 -5.61
N ASP A 151 5.36 20.55 -5.47
CA ASP A 151 5.57 21.54 -4.42
C ASP A 151 4.55 21.42 -3.27
N HIS A 152 3.49 20.60 -3.42
CA HIS A 152 2.40 20.45 -2.46
C HIS A 152 2.10 18.99 -2.15
N GLY A 153 2.50 18.55 -0.97
CA GLY A 153 2.22 17.20 -0.45
C GLY A 153 1.37 17.26 0.81
N SER A 154 1.99 17.62 1.93
CA SER A 154 1.30 17.68 3.24
C SER A 154 0.27 18.82 3.33
N ASP A 155 0.44 19.88 2.60
CA ASP A 155 -0.44 21.07 2.52
C ASP A 155 -1.44 21.04 1.35
N ILE A 156 -1.61 19.89 0.71
CA ILE A 156 -2.39 19.73 -0.54
C ILE A 156 -3.80 20.34 -0.48
N ALA A 157 -4.44 20.33 0.68
CA ALA A 157 -5.79 20.88 0.84
C ALA A 157 -5.87 22.40 0.51
N GLY A 158 -4.82 23.16 0.85
CA GLY A 158 -4.74 24.60 0.56
C GLY A 158 -3.87 24.91 -0.66
N GLY A 159 -2.78 24.16 -0.82
CA GLY A 159 -1.73 24.44 -1.80
C GLY A 159 -1.95 23.87 -3.20
N LEU A 160 -2.94 22.96 -3.42
CA LEU A 160 -3.13 22.32 -4.72
C LEU A 160 -3.18 23.36 -5.86
N ALA A 161 -2.20 23.26 -6.76
CA ALA A 161 -1.95 24.25 -7.83
C ALA A 161 -2.45 23.81 -9.20
N THR A 162 -2.65 22.50 -9.46
CA THR A 162 -3.28 22.01 -10.69
C THR A 162 -4.66 22.64 -10.86
N THR A 163 -4.93 23.24 -12.02
CA THR A 163 -6.18 23.95 -12.31
C THR A 163 -7.07 23.18 -13.27
N ALA A 164 -8.37 23.37 -13.14
CA ALA A 164 -9.39 22.97 -14.10
C ALA A 164 -10.19 24.20 -14.52
N THR A 165 -10.24 24.48 -15.80
CA THR A 165 -10.97 25.63 -16.36
C THR A 165 -12.01 25.15 -17.34
N ARG A 166 -13.23 25.64 -17.21
CA ARG A 166 -14.31 25.35 -18.17
C ARG A 166 -14.08 26.17 -19.46
N ASP A 167 -14.08 25.48 -20.60
CA ASP A 167 -13.93 26.08 -21.93
C ASP A 167 -15.03 25.48 -22.84
N GLY A 168 -16.17 26.18 -22.92
CA GLY A 168 -17.36 25.69 -23.62
C GLY A 168 -17.86 24.36 -22.98
N ASP A 169 -17.91 23.30 -23.78
CA ASP A 169 -18.33 21.95 -23.34
C ASP A 169 -17.17 21.08 -22.90
N GLU A 170 -15.99 21.64 -22.69
CA GLU A 170 -14.80 20.93 -22.26
C GLU A 170 -14.26 21.45 -20.92
N TRP A 171 -13.47 20.61 -20.26
CA TRP A 171 -12.57 20.99 -19.18
C TRP A 171 -11.14 21.01 -19.70
N VAL A 172 -10.40 22.06 -19.38
CA VAL A 172 -8.95 22.17 -19.62
C VAL A 172 -8.27 22.01 -18.26
N ILE A 173 -7.49 20.93 -18.09
CA ILE A 173 -6.75 20.67 -16.86
C ILE A 173 -5.27 20.90 -17.12
N ARG A 174 -4.64 21.78 -16.29
CA ARG A 174 -3.22 22.11 -16.38
C ARG A 174 -2.55 22.01 -15.02
N GLY A 175 -1.36 21.42 -14.99
CA GLY A 175 -0.55 21.32 -13.80
C GLY A 175 0.41 20.14 -13.81
N ALA A 176 0.87 19.76 -12.62
CA ALA A 176 1.77 18.62 -12.45
C ALA A 176 1.39 17.82 -11.22
N LYS A 177 1.64 16.51 -11.28
CA LYS A 177 1.44 15.58 -10.17
C LYS A 177 2.74 14.81 -9.91
N ARG A 178 2.99 14.46 -8.66
CA ARG A 178 4.22 13.76 -8.26
C ARG A 178 3.91 12.57 -7.35
N TRP A 179 4.78 11.58 -7.37
CA TRP A 179 4.66 10.35 -6.57
C TRP A 179 3.44 9.49 -6.91
N ILE A 180 2.93 9.60 -8.12
CA ILE A 180 1.70 8.91 -8.52
C ILE A 180 1.96 7.43 -8.73
N GLY A 181 1.41 6.59 -7.84
CA GLY A 181 1.50 5.14 -7.94
C GLY A 181 0.81 4.62 -9.20
N ALA A 182 1.43 3.66 -9.88
CA ALA A 182 1.02 3.14 -11.18
C ALA A 182 0.97 4.19 -12.32
N GLY A 183 1.48 5.41 -12.12
CA GLY A 183 1.28 6.53 -13.03
C GLY A 183 1.77 6.31 -14.47
N THR A 184 2.77 5.44 -14.69
CA THR A 184 3.27 5.10 -16.05
C THR A 184 2.62 3.86 -16.66
N ILE A 185 1.78 3.15 -15.90
CA ILE A 185 1.17 1.87 -16.33
C ILE A 185 -0.35 1.87 -16.21
N ALA A 186 -0.94 2.95 -15.71
CA ALA A 186 -2.38 3.08 -15.56
C ALA A 186 -3.05 3.40 -16.90
N ASP A 187 -4.29 2.92 -17.06
CA ASP A 187 -5.19 3.22 -18.18
C ASP A 187 -6.09 4.41 -17.87
N VAL A 188 -6.36 4.64 -16.59
CA VAL A 188 -7.19 5.74 -16.11
C VAL A 188 -6.56 6.38 -14.87
N ALA A 189 -6.59 7.71 -14.83
CA ALA A 189 -6.16 8.51 -13.69
C ALA A 189 -7.33 9.29 -13.10
N LEU A 190 -7.50 9.22 -11.77
CA LEU A 190 -8.37 10.15 -11.05
C LEU A 190 -7.56 11.38 -10.65
N VAL A 191 -7.79 12.49 -11.34
CA VAL A 191 -7.02 13.73 -11.20
C VAL A 191 -7.80 14.73 -10.36
N TRP A 192 -7.17 15.26 -9.33
CA TRP A 192 -7.71 16.34 -8.51
C TRP A 192 -7.15 17.68 -8.98
N ALA A 193 -8.05 18.62 -9.29
CA ALA A 193 -7.72 19.93 -9.78
C ALA A 193 -8.64 21.00 -9.19
N ARG A 194 -8.12 22.23 -9.04
CA ARG A 194 -8.86 23.38 -8.56
C ARG A 194 -9.62 24.03 -9.72
N ASP A 195 -10.94 24.09 -9.61
CA ASP A 195 -11.77 24.82 -10.58
C ASP A 195 -11.51 26.32 -10.46
N THR A 196 -11.13 26.95 -11.58
CA THR A 196 -10.81 28.38 -11.63
C THR A 196 -12.04 29.28 -11.48
N ALA A 197 -13.26 28.73 -11.61
CA ALA A 197 -14.48 29.51 -11.51
C ALA A 197 -14.94 29.70 -10.06
N ASP A 198 -14.76 28.68 -9.19
CA ASP A 198 -15.26 28.71 -7.81
C ASP A 198 -14.18 28.43 -6.75
N GLY A 199 -12.97 28.03 -7.18
CA GLY A 199 -11.85 27.71 -6.30
C GLY A 199 -11.95 26.34 -5.62
N GLU A 200 -13.01 25.57 -5.86
CA GLU A 200 -13.19 24.24 -5.27
C GLU A 200 -12.28 23.20 -5.92
N ILE A 201 -11.82 22.25 -5.12
CA ILE A 201 -11.05 21.10 -5.61
C ILE A 201 -12.02 20.00 -6.03
N LYS A 202 -11.96 19.63 -7.31
CA LYS A 202 -12.84 18.65 -7.94
C LYS A 202 -12.05 17.46 -8.47
N GLY A 203 -12.71 16.30 -8.57
CA GLY A 203 -12.13 15.07 -9.13
C GLY A 203 -12.52 14.87 -10.58
N PHE A 204 -11.59 14.43 -11.40
CA PHE A 204 -11.78 14.19 -12.84
C PHE A 204 -11.29 12.79 -13.22
N VAL A 205 -12.03 12.12 -14.09
CA VAL A 205 -11.63 10.84 -14.70
C VAL A 205 -10.89 11.15 -16.00
N VAL A 206 -9.62 10.83 -16.07
CA VAL A 206 -8.73 11.12 -17.19
C VAL A 206 -8.21 9.79 -17.75
N PRO A 207 -8.60 9.37 -18.96
CA PRO A 207 -7.90 8.30 -19.67
C PRO A 207 -6.45 8.70 -19.90
N THR A 208 -5.49 7.81 -19.62
CA THR A 208 -4.07 8.17 -19.66
C THR A 208 -3.50 8.31 -21.07
N ASP A 209 -4.24 7.85 -22.08
CA ASP A 209 -3.97 8.06 -23.51
C ASP A 209 -4.47 9.44 -24.03
N THR A 210 -5.08 10.27 -23.17
CA THR A 210 -5.51 11.64 -23.53
C THR A 210 -4.30 12.49 -23.91
N PRO A 211 -4.30 13.14 -25.07
CA PRO A 211 -3.21 14.05 -25.45
C PRO A 211 -2.93 15.11 -24.38
N GLY A 212 -1.67 15.27 -24.00
CA GLY A 212 -1.24 16.19 -22.94
C GLY A 212 -1.20 15.55 -21.53
N TYR A 213 -1.49 14.25 -21.39
CA TYR A 213 -1.15 13.47 -20.19
C TYR A 213 0.24 12.84 -20.43
N GLU A 214 1.25 13.33 -19.71
CA GLU A 214 2.62 12.85 -19.84
C GLU A 214 3.13 12.33 -18.51
N ALA A 215 3.46 11.04 -18.46
CA ALA A 215 3.95 10.38 -17.26
C ALA A 215 5.42 9.98 -17.41
N THR A 216 6.25 10.39 -16.45
CA THR A 216 7.68 10.02 -16.38
C THR A 216 7.95 9.21 -15.11
N LYS A 217 8.56 8.04 -15.27
CA LYS A 217 8.90 7.16 -14.14
C LYS A 217 9.87 7.82 -13.16
N ILE A 218 9.57 7.74 -11.88
CA ILE A 218 10.50 8.08 -10.79
C ILE A 218 11.33 6.83 -10.47
N SER A 219 12.63 6.88 -10.78
CA SER A 219 13.60 5.80 -10.56
C SER A 219 14.54 6.11 -9.38
N GLY A 220 15.35 5.13 -8.98
CA GLY A 220 16.36 5.30 -7.92
C GLY A 220 15.75 5.38 -6.51
N LYS A 221 14.56 4.86 -6.31
CA LYS A 221 13.90 4.84 -5.00
C LYS A 221 14.55 3.80 -4.07
N MET A 222 14.62 4.11 -2.78
CA MET A 222 15.08 3.14 -1.78
C MET A 222 14.04 2.05 -1.46
N GLY A 223 12.76 2.29 -1.74
CA GLY A 223 11.67 1.36 -1.46
C GLY A 223 10.54 1.46 -2.48
N LEU A 224 9.59 0.52 -2.42
CA LEU A 224 8.51 0.34 -3.39
C LEU A 224 9.02 0.33 -4.84
N ARG A 225 10.12 -0.37 -5.08
CA ARG A 225 10.81 -0.31 -6.38
C ARG A 225 10.03 -0.99 -7.51
N ILE A 226 9.15 -1.96 -7.17
CA ILE A 226 8.23 -2.59 -8.14
C ILE A 226 7.10 -1.62 -8.53
N MET A 227 6.64 -0.76 -7.60
CA MET A 227 5.61 0.23 -7.90
C MET A 227 6.14 1.28 -8.89
N GLN A 228 5.44 1.46 -10.01
CA GLN A 228 5.77 2.44 -11.04
C GLN A 228 5.25 3.82 -10.65
N ASN A 229 5.94 4.49 -9.71
CA ASN A 229 5.61 5.88 -9.38
C ASN A 229 6.04 6.81 -10.52
N ALA A 230 5.23 7.84 -10.78
CA ALA A 230 5.49 8.82 -11.84
C ALA A 230 5.39 10.26 -11.36
N ASP A 231 6.14 11.11 -12.04
CA ASP A 231 5.83 12.51 -12.23
C ASP A 231 4.90 12.61 -13.44
N ILE A 232 3.82 13.40 -13.34
CA ILE A 232 2.84 13.57 -14.41
C ILE A 232 2.71 15.06 -14.72
N THR A 233 2.82 15.41 -16.00
CA THR A 233 2.49 16.74 -16.52
C THR A 233 1.13 16.68 -17.21
N LEU A 234 0.30 17.68 -16.98
CA LEU A 234 -1.06 17.78 -17.49
C LEU A 234 -1.25 19.07 -18.28
N ASP A 235 -1.65 18.95 -19.55
CA ASP A 235 -2.28 19.97 -20.37
C ASP A 235 -3.34 19.28 -21.24
N VAL A 236 -4.41 18.79 -20.58
CA VAL A 236 -5.41 17.93 -21.20
C VAL A 236 -6.73 18.65 -21.40
N ARG A 237 -7.43 18.27 -22.47
CA ARG A 237 -8.81 18.65 -22.74
C ARG A 237 -9.72 17.44 -22.57
N LEU A 238 -10.77 17.59 -21.79
CA LEU A 238 -11.69 16.53 -21.43
C LEU A 238 -13.13 16.98 -21.67
N PRO A 239 -14.03 16.05 -22.03
CA PRO A 239 -15.45 16.38 -22.16
C PRO A 239 -16.05 16.83 -20.82
N ALA A 240 -17.17 17.54 -20.89
CA ALA A 240 -17.89 18.09 -19.75
C ALA A 240 -18.13 17.08 -18.63
N ASP A 241 -18.41 15.84 -19.00
CA ASP A 241 -18.77 14.75 -18.11
C ASP A 241 -17.56 13.94 -17.57
N ALA A 242 -16.32 14.43 -17.80
CA ALA A 242 -15.12 13.88 -17.19
C ALA A 242 -15.06 14.13 -15.67
N ILE A 243 -15.78 15.14 -15.17
CA ILE A 243 -15.88 15.39 -13.72
C ILE A 243 -16.58 14.22 -13.02
N LEU A 244 -16.08 13.83 -11.83
CA LEU A 244 -16.78 12.92 -10.93
C LEU A 244 -17.94 13.67 -10.26
N PRO A 245 -19.22 13.34 -10.54
CA PRO A 245 -20.34 14.11 -10.00
C PRO A 245 -20.42 14.07 -8.47
N GLY A 246 -19.90 13.03 -7.83
CA GLY A 246 -19.83 12.94 -6.38
C GLY A 246 -18.60 13.62 -5.74
N ALA A 247 -17.66 14.21 -6.55
CA ALA A 247 -16.42 14.81 -6.08
C ALA A 247 -16.27 16.27 -6.57
N THR A 248 -17.28 17.09 -6.30
CA THR A 248 -17.31 18.50 -6.69
C THR A 248 -16.73 19.45 -5.64
N THR A 249 -16.30 18.93 -4.50
CA THR A 249 -15.62 19.65 -3.42
C THR A 249 -14.55 18.77 -2.78
N PHE A 250 -13.63 19.37 -2.03
CA PHE A 250 -12.59 18.61 -1.30
C PHE A 250 -13.14 17.75 -0.15
N ALA A 251 -14.42 17.86 0.20
CA ALA A 251 -15.02 17.06 1.25
C ALA A 251 -15.00 15.56 0.95
N ALA A 252 -15.29 15.16 -0.30
CA ALA A 252 -15.22 13.77 -0.75
C ALA A 252 -13.78 13.21 -0.63
N THR A 253 -12.78 14.00 -1.02
CA THR A 253 -11.36 13.64 -0.86
C THR A 253 -10.96 13.47 0.60
N ARG A 254 -11.48 14.32 1.48
CA ARG A 254 -11.17 14.25 2.93
C ARG A 254 -11.70 12.96 3.56
N ALA A 255 -12.92 12.54 3.22
CA ALA A 255 -13.49 11.28 3.67
C ALA A 255 -12.65 10.10 3.19
N LEU A 256 -12.29 10.08 1.90
CA LEU A 256 -11.42 9.09 1.32
C LEU A 256 -10.08 9.01 2.04
N LEU A 257 -9.38 10.14 2.26
CA LEU A 257 -8.09 10.19 2.94
C LEU A 257 -8.15 9.73 4.41
N ARG A 258 -9.32 9.78 5.05
CA ARG A 258 -9.52 9.15 6.36
C ARG A 258 -9.52 7.63 6.24
N ASP A 259 -10.32 7.12 5.32
CA ASP A 259 -10.56 5.68 5.19
C ASP A 259 -9.35 4.96 4.57
N SER A 260 -8.65 5.58 3.64
CA SER A 260 -7.42 5.04 3.04
C SER A 260 -6.27 4.81 4.03
N ARG A 261 -6.21 5.55 5.14
CA ARG A 261 -5.25 5.29 6.21
C ARG A 261 -5.41 3.91 6.84
N MET A 262 -6.59 3.31 6.75
CA MET A 262 -6.84 1.98 7.31
C MET A 262 -6.06 0.90 6.58
N TRP A 263 -6.14 0.83 5.24
CA TRP A 263 -5.39 -0.19 4.52
C TRP A 263 -3.87 0.02 4.63
N VAL A 264 -3.40 1.29 4.70
CA VAL A 264 -1.96 1.56 4.96
C VAL A 264 -1.54 1.14 6.38
N GLY A 265 -2.38 1.29 7.37
CA GLY A 265 -2.14 0.74 8.70
C GLY A 265 -2.00 -0.78 8.67
N TRP A 266 -2.85 -1.48 7.91
CA TRP A 266 -2.77 -2.92 7.70
C TRP A 266 -1.56 -3.34 6.85
N GLN A 267 -1.06 -2.51 5.94
CA GLN A 267 0.24 -2.74 5.30
C GLN A 267 1.38 -2.78 6.35
N GLY A 268 1.31 -1.91 7.35
CA GLY A 268 2.26 -1.95 8.47
C GLY A 268 2.17 -3.25 9.28
N VAL A 269 0.97 -3.83 9.45
CA VAL A 269 0.80 -5.17 10.05
C VAL A 269 1.41 -6.23 9.15
N GLY A 270 1.07 -6.25 7.86
CA GLY A 270 1.58 -7.21 6.89
C GLY A 270 3.10 -7.17 6.75
N ALA A 271 3.70 -5.97 6.71
CA ALA A 271 5.15 -5.82 6.71
C ALA A 271 5.80 -6.50 7.93
N GLN A 272 5.22 -6.35 9.12
CA GLN A 272 5.71 -6.99 10.34
C GLN A 272 5.51 -8.53 10.31
N MET A 273 4.43 -9.02 9.66
CA MET A 273 4.27 -10.46 9.39
C MET A 273 5.41 -10.98 8.51
N GLY A 274 5.74 -10.27 7.42
CA GLY A 274 6.87 -10.60 6.53
C GLY A 274 8.22 -10.54 7.24
N VAL A 275 8.44 -9.53 8.06
CA VAL A 275 9.64 -9.41 8.91
C VAL A 275 9.77 -10.61 9.84
N LEU A 276 8.69 -11.00 10.52
CA LEU A 276 8.70 -12.14 11.44
C LEU A 276 8.98 -13.46 10.70
N ASP A 277 8.42 -13.66 9.50
CA ASP A 277 8.71 -14.83 8.67
C ASP A 277 10.18 -14.92 8.32
N VAL A 278 10.77 -13.84 7.81
CA VAL A 278 12.18 -13.78 7.41
C VAL A 278 13.10 -14.01 8.63
N LEU A 279 12.89 -13.26 9.71
CA LEU A 279 13.70 -13.34 10.91
C LEU A 279 13.67 -14.74 11.51
N ARG A 280 12.47 -15.31 11.70
CA ARG A 280 12.27 -16.64 12.28
C ARG A 280 12.91 -17.72 11.41
N SER A 281 12.64 -17.72 10.11
CA SER A 281 13.19 -18.70 9.18
C SER A 281 14.71 -18.63 9.12
N TYR A 282 15.27 -17.44 9.06
CA TYR A 282 16.72 -17.25 9.05
C TYR A 282 17.35 -17.74 10.38
N ALA A 283 16.80 -17.33 11.52
CA ALA A 283 17.32 -17.70 12.83
C ALA A 283 17.32 -19.20 13.08
N LEU A 284 16.32 -19.93 12.54
CA LEU A 284 16.24 -21.39 12.67
C LEU A 284 17.25 -22.13 11.79
N ARG A 285 17.57 -21.60 10.59
CA ARG A 285 18.46 -22.25 9.61
C ARG A 285 19.93 -21.85 9.78
N ARG A 286 20.20 -20.57 10.08
CA ARG A 286 21.56 -20.04 10.20
C ARG A 286 22.21 -20.55 11.46
N GLN A 287 23.38 -21.15 11.31
CA GLN A 287 24.19 -21.64 12.44
C GLN A 287 25.39 -20.73 12.68
N GLN A 288 25.67 -20.44 13.93
CA GLN A 288 26.88 -19.86 14.45
C GLN A 288 27.26 -20.53 15.78
N PHE A 289 28.53 -20.65 16.08
CA PHE A 289 29.02 -21.35 17.28
C PHE A 289 28.38 -22.75 17.43
N SER A 290 28.25 -23.46 16.30
CA SER A 290 27.74 -24.84 16.18
C SER A 290 26.28 -25.04 16.60
N ARG A 291 25.46 -23.97 16.59
CA ARG A 291 24.01 -24.05 16.90
C ARG A 291 23.22 -23.00 16.12
N PRO A 292 21.91 -23.20 15.91
CA PRO A 292 21.06 -22.21 15.25
C PRO A 292 21.08 -20.86 15.96
N LEU A 293 20.98 -19.75 15.22
CA LEU A 293 20.85 -18.41 15.81
C LEU A 293 19.67 -18.30 16.77
N ALA A 294 18.57 -18.98 16.48
CA ALA A 294 17.40 -19.06 17.37
C ALA A 294 17.70 -19.58 18.78
N ALA A 295 18.85 -20.23 19.00
CA ALA A 295 19.28 -20.71 20.33
C ALA A 295 19.96 -19.62 21.18
N PHE A 296 20.14 -18.40 20.65
CA PHE A 296 20.78 -17.29 21.36
C PHE A 296 19.74 -16.34 21.95
N GLN A 297 19.94 -15.94 23.20
CA GLN A 297 19.00 -15.11 23.97
C GLN A 297 18.70 -13.76 23.30
N LEU A 298 19.71 -13.07 22.72
CA LEU A 298 19.50 -11.79 22.04
C LEU A 298 18.63 -11.94 20.79
N ILE A 299 18.80 -13.04 20.04
CA ILE A 299 17.98 -13.31 18.85
C ILE A 299 16.53 -13.64 19.27
N GLN A 300 16.35 -14.42 20.36
CA GLN A 300 15.01 -14.68 20.89
C GLN A 300 14.33 -13.39 21.39
N ALA A 301 15.08 -12.51 22.03
CA ALA A 301 14.56 -11.20 22.45
C ALA A 301 14.11 -10.35 21.24
N GLN A 302 14.89 -10.28 20.16
CA GLN A 302 14.51 -9.58 18.92
C GLN A 302 13.26 -10.20 18.28
N ILE A 303 13.16 -11.54 18.23
CA ILE A 303 11.95 -12.21 17.72
C ILE A 303 10.73 -11.88 18.58
N ALA A 304 10.87 -11.88 19.89
CA ALA A 304 9.79 -11.56 20.82
C ALA A 304 9.34 -10.09 20.69
N GLU A 305 10.28 -9.16 20.48
CA GLU A 305 9.97 -7.75 20.27
C GLU A 305 9.23 -7.52 18.94
N VAL A 306 9.68 -8.15 17.84
CA VAL A 306 8.96 -8.10 16.55
C VAL A 306 7.56 -8.69 16.68
N ALA A 307 7.39 -9.80 17.39
CA ALA A 307 6.08 -10.39 17.64
C ALA A 307 5.18 -9.47 18.47
N GLY A 308 5.72 -8.82 19.50
CA GLY A 308 5.01 -7.82 20.31
C GLY A 308 4.55 -6.61 19.50
N ASN A 309 5.42 -6.08 18.65
CA ASN A 309 5.11 -4.98 17.73
C ASN A 309 3.98 -5.35 16.75
N LEU A 310 4.05 -6.56 16.17
CA LEU A 310 3.01 -7.10 15.29
C LEU A 310 1.68 -7.21 16.02
N ALA A 311 1.65 -7.82 17.20
CA ALA A 311 0.43 -7.98 17.98
C ALA A 311 -0.18 -6.65 18.39
N ALA A 312 0.64 -5.68 18.81
CA ALA A 312 0.18 -4.33 19.17
C ALA A 312 -0.43 -3.60 17.96
N SER A 313 0.22 -3.68 16.79
CA SER A 313 -0.29 -3.09 15.55
C SER A 313 -1.61 -3.72 15.13
N ALA A 314 -1.69 -5.05 15.08
CA ALA A 314 -2.88 -5.79 14.67
C ALA A 314 -4.07 -5.54 15.62
N GLY A 315 -3.82 -5.53 16.94
CA GLY A 315 -4.85 -5.23 17.94
C GLY A 315 -5.40 -3.80 17.82
N MET A 316 -4.54 -2.81 17.60
CA MET A 316 -4.96 -1.43 17.37
C MET A 316 -5.76 -1.29 16.08
N MET A 317 -5.29 -1.87 14.97
CA MET A 317 -5.96 -1.82 13.68
C MET A 317 -7.34 -2.46 13.76
N LEU A 318 -7.48 -3.61 14.42
CA LEU A 318 -8.76 -4.27 14.64
C LEU A 318 -9.74 -3.39 15.44
N GLN A 319 -9.27 -2.73 16.51
CA GLN A 319 -10.13 -1.86 17.32
C GLN A 319 -10.59 -0.63 16.52
N VAL A 320 -9.71 -0.04 15.68
CA VAL A 320 -10.10 1.09 14.84
C VAL A 320 -11.05 0.65 13.72
N ASP A 321 -10.91 -0.57 13.19
CA ASP A 321 -11.86 -1.13 12.23
C ASP A 321 -13.25 -1.35 12.87
N THR A 322 -13.30 -1.78 14.12
CA THR A 322 -14.57 -1.86 14.88
C THR A 322 -15.24 -0.49 14.96
N LEU A 323 -14.51 0.57 15.31
CA LEU A 323 -15.03 1.94 15.33
C LEU A 323 -15.52 2.38 13.94
N ARG A 324 -14.85 1.97 12.86
CA ARG A 324 -15.26 2.25 11.49
C ARG A 324 -16.60 1.59 11.15
N GLN A 325 -16.75 0.32 11.48
CA GLN A 325 -18.02 -0.42 11.26
C GLN A 325 -19.18 0.15 12.06
N GLU A 326 -18.91 0.69 13.25
CA GLU A 326 -19.91 1.38 14.09
C GLU A 326 -20.18 2.83 13.64
N GLY A 327 -19.53 3.33 12.58
CA GLY A 327 -19.66 4.72 12.13
C GLY A 327 -19.05 5.76 13.10
N ARG A 328 -18.19 5.35 14.01
CA ARG A 328 -17.58 6.15 15.09
C ARG A 328 -16.11 6.48 14.83
N MET A 329 -15.52 5.99 13.73
CA MET A 329 -14.15 6.29 13.38
C MET A 329 -14.00 7.75 12.94
N GLU A 330 -13.13 8.49 13.64
CA GLU A 330 -12.73 9.83 13.28
C GLU A 330 -11.33 9.82 12.62
N MET A 331 -10.95 10.95 12.02
CA MET A 331 -9.63 11.12 11.39
C MET A 331 -8.49 10.81 12.35
N MET A 332 -8.61 11.19 13.64
CA MET A 332 -7.55 10.93 14.63
C MET A 332 -7.32 9.43 14.88
N HIS A 333 -8.36 8.61 14.85
CA HIS A 333 -8.24 7.17 15.06
C HIS A 333 -7.44 6.52 13.92
N ALA A 334 -7.80 6.83 12.68
CA ALA A 334 -7.12 6.34 11.49
C ALA A 334 -5.66 6.84 11.40
N ALA A 335 -5.44 8.14 11.72
CA ALA A 335 -4.11 8.74 11.75
C ALA A 335 -3.20 8.11 12.81
N MET A 336 -3.71 7.91 14.03
CA MET A 336 -2.98 7.28 15.14
C MET A 336 -2.60 5.83 14.81
N ALA A 337 -3.56 5.06 14.27
CA ALA A 337 -3.36 3.65 13.93
C ALA A 337 -2.32 3.50 12.81
N LYS A 338 -2.45 4.26 11.72
CA LYS A 338 -1.47 4.27 10.61
C LYS A 338 -0.08 4.68 11.10
N ALA A 339 0.05 5.78 11.83
CA ALA A 339 1.33 6.26 12.33
C ALA A 339 2.01 5.22 13.23
N THR A 340 1.27 4.62 14.15
CA THR A 340 1.81 3.64 15.10
C THR A 340 2.22 2.35 14.40
N SER A 341 1.35 1.78 13.55
CA SER A 341 1.62 0.53 12.84
C SER A 341 2.84 0.65 11.93
N THR A 342 2.94 1.73 11.13
CA THR A 342 4.08 1.92 10.22
C THR A 342 5.38 2.25 10.95
N ARG A 343 5.34 2.95 12.10
CA ARG A 343 6.51 3.15 12.96
C ARG A 343 7.02 1.83 13.55
N LEU A 344 6.11 0.97 14.02
CA LEU A 344 6.47 -0.34 14.55
C LEU A 344 7.00 -1.26 13.45
N ALA A 345 6.49 -1.16 12.21
CA ALA A 345 7.03 -1.89 11.07
C ALA A 345 8.50 -1.51 10.78
N ARG A 346 8.84 -0.21 10.81
CA ARG A 346 10.24 0.25 10.69
C ARG A 346 11.14 -0.33 11.78
N SER A 347 10.69 -0.25 13.03
CA SER A 347 11.44 -0.79 14.18
C SER A 347 11.67 -2.30 14.03
N SER A 348 10.64 -3.04 13.67
CA SER A 348 10.70 -4.49 13.44
C SER A 348 11.65 -4.86 12.29
N ALA A 349 11.61 -4.12 11.18
CA ALA A 349 12.51 -4.34 10.04
C ALA A 349 13.98 -4.08 10.41
N ALA A 350 14.25 -3.04 11.20
CA ALA A 350 15.60 -2.74 11.68
C ALA A 350 16.16 -3.85 12.59
N LEU A 351 15.34 -4.37 13.52
CA LEU A 351 15.72 -5.49 14.39
C LEU A 351 16.04 -6.75 13.59
N ALA A 352 15.20 -7.10 12.62
CA ALA A 352 15.43 -8.27 11.79
C ALA A 352 16.67 -8.11 10.89
N ARG A 353 16.87 -6.93 10.29
CA ARG A 353 18.06 -6.63 9.50
C ARG A 353 19.34 -6.79 10.36
N ASP A 354 19.31 -6.32 11.60
CA ASP A 354 20.42 -6.46 12.53
C ASP A 354 20.69 -7.95 12.86
N ALA A 355 19.64 -8.72 13.17
CA ALA A 355 19.74 -10.15 13.46
C ALA A 355 20.33 -10.99 12.31
N LEU A 356 20.11 -10.57 11.05
CA LEU A 356 20.67 -11.21 9.87
C LEU A 356 22.14 -10.84 9.63
N GLY A 357 22.69 -9.83 10.32
CA GLY A 357 24.05 -9.37 10.17
C GLY A 357 24.33 -8.86 8.74
N GLY A 358 25.50 -9.23 8.15
CA GLY A 358 25.86 -8.85 6.78
C GLY A 358 24.86 -9.34 5.72
N ASN A 359 24.24 -10.50 5.93
CA ASN A 359 23.22 -11.05 5.04
C ASN A 359 21.95 -10.17 5.02
N GLY A 360 21.68 -9.42 6.07
CA GLY A 360 20.57 -8.47 6.12
C GLY A 360 20.72 -7.25 5.18
N LEU A 361 21.86 -7.12 4.50
CA LEU A 361 22.10 -6.09 3.47
C LEU A 361 21.84 -6.59 2.04
N LEU A 362 21.60 -7.90 1.88
CA LEU A 362 21.39 -8.53 0.58
C LEU A 362 19.90 -8.70 0.31
N THR A 363 19.47 -8.33 -0.89
CA THR A 363 18.04 -8.43 -1.30
C THR A 363 17.53 -9.86 -1.37
N GLU A 364 18.41 -10.84 -1.63
CA GLU A 364 18.08 -12.27 -1.62
C GLU A 364 17.54 -12.78 -0.28
N HIS A 365 17.82 -12.07 0.82
CA HIS A 365 17.29 -12.36 2.16
C HIS A 365 16.02 -11.56 2.50
N GLU A 366 15.47 -10.84 1.54
CA GLU A 366 14.22 -10.06 1.58
C GLU A 366 14.21 -8.91 2.61
N ILE A 367 14.91 -9.01 3.75
CA ILE A 367 14.80 -8.00 4.81
C ILE A 367 15.31 -6.62 4.36
N ALA A 368 16.32 -6.55 3.48
CA ALA A 368 16.80 -5.29 2.91
C ALA A 368 15.71 -4.59 2.08
N LYS A 369 14.97 -5.38 1.28
CA LYS A 369 13.81 -4.95 0.52
C LYS A 369 12.69 -4.45 1.45
N ILE A 370 12.29 -5.25 2.43
CA ILE A 370 11.25 -4.87 3.40
C ILE A 370 11.64 -3.58 4.13
N MET A 371 12.91 -3.44 4.54
CA MET A 371 13.41 -2.25 5.23
C MET A 371 13.33 -0.99 4.35
N GLY A 372 13.59 -1.09 3.06
CA GLY A 372 13.39 0.01 2.11
C GLY A 372 11.90 0.34 1.93
N ASP A 373 11.08 -0.68 1.77
CA ASP A 373 9.66 -0.52 1.47
C ASP A 373 8.86 0.07 2.66
N VAL A 374 9.22 -0.25 3.92
CA VAL A 374 8.53 0.31 5.10
C VAL A 374 8.75 1.82 5.25
N GLU A 375 9.83 2.39 4.71
CA GLU A 375 10.04 3.84 4.68
C GLU A 375 8.97 4.55 3.83
N ALA A 376 8.50 3.91 2.78
CA ALA A 376 7.45 4.47 1.93
C ALA A 376 6.09 4.48 2.65
N ILE A 377 5.66 3.37 3.27
CA ILE A 377 4.40 3.34 4.02
C ILE A 377 4.40 4.25 5.25
N TYR A 378 5.57 4.54 5.80
CA TYR A 378 5.75 5.53 6.86
C TYR A 378 5.53 6.96 6.36
N SER A 379 5.76 7.19 5.06
CA SER A 379 5.77 8.52 4.43
C SER A 379 4.45 8.88 3.73
N TYR A 380 3.83 7.98 2.95
CA TYR A 380 2.60 8.29 2.23
C TYR A 380 1.33 8.14 3.08
N GLU A 381 0.16 8.52 2.54
CA GLU A 381 -1.14 8.63 3.24
C GLU A 381 -1.04 9.49 4.52
N GLY A 382 -0.36 10.63 4.36
CA GLY A 382 0.14 11.48 5.43
C GLY A 382 1.38 10.88 6.08
N SER A 383 2.45 11.68 6.10
CA SER A 383 3.69 11.29 6.79
C SER A 383 3.42 11.02 8.27
N TYR A 384 4.36 10.34 8.94
CA TYR A 384 4.27 10.13 10.39
C TYR A 384 4.03 11.45 11.13
N GLY A 385 4.79 12.51 10.78
CA GLY A 385 4.62 13.84 11.36
C GLY A 385 3.21 14.41 11.16
N MET A 386 2.68 14.34 9.93
CA MET A 386 1.32 14.81 9.65
C MET A 386 0.26 14.06 10.45
N ASN A 387 0.35 12.73 10.52
CA ASN A 387 -0.59 11.94 11.30
C ASN A 387 -0.49 12.23 12.80
N THR A 388 0.71 12.45 13.35
CA THR A 388 0.88 12.83 14.77
C THR A 388 0.33 14.23 15.08
N LEU A 389 0.45 15.19 14.15
CA LEU A 389 -0.16 16.53 14.30
C LEU A 389 -1.70 16.47 14.27
N ILE A 390 -2.29 15.61 13.44
CA ILE A 390 -3.75 15.37 13.44
C ILE A 390 -4.21 14.86 14.81
N VAL A 391 -3.50 13.90 15.39
CA VAL A 391 -3.79 13.36 16.73
C VAL A 391 -3.60 14.43 17.80
N GLY A 392 -2.48 15.16 17.76
CA GLY A 392 -2.20 16.23 18.70
C GLY A 392 -3.28 17.30 18.72
N ARG A 393 -3.73 17.75 17.53
CA ARG A 393 -4.84 18.71 17.40
C ARG A 393 -6.14 18.15 17.99
N ALA A 394 -6.47 16.89 17.72
CA ALA A 394 -7.70 16.28 18.23
C ALA A 394 -7.72 16.21 19.77
N LEU A 395 -6.57 15.96 20.39
CA LEU A 395 -6.45 15.83 21.85
C LEU A 395 -6.34 17.17 22.58
N THR A 396 -5.77 18.20 21.94
CA THR A 396 -5.52 19.51 22.57
C THR A 396 -6.50 20.59 22.17
N GLY A 397 -7.23 20.41 21.05
CA GLY A 397 -8.05 21.44 20.43
C GLY A 397 -7.24 22.55 19.72
N VAL A 398 -5.91 22.49 19.75
CA VAL A 398 -5.02 23.52 19.18
C VAL A 398 -4.36 23.00 17.90
N SER A 399 -4.51 23.77 16.79
CA SER A 399 -3.86 23.45 15.52
C SER A 399 -2.38 23.80 15.58
N ALA A 400 -1.53 22.86 15.17
CA ALA A 400 -0.12 23.11 14.88
C ALA A 400 0.13 23.55 13.43
N PHE A 401 -0.93 23.53 12.60
CA PHE A 401 -0.87 24.08 11.23
C PHE A 401 -1.12 25.59 11.27
N VAL A 402 -0.26 26.33 10.61
CA VAL A 402 -0.35 27.80 10.45
C VAL A 402 -1.31 28.15 9.35
#